data_6815d9a522d5dc2a84c2abeb2a4956bf
#
_entry.id   6815d9a522d5dc2a84c2abeb2a4956bf
#
_cell.length_a   1.000
_cell.length_b   1.000
_cell.length_c   1.000
_cell.angle_alpha   90.00
_cell.angle_beta   90.00
_cell.angle_gamma   90.00
#
_symmetry.space_group_name_H-M   'P 1'
#
loop_
_entity.id
_entity.type
_entity.pdbx_description
1 polymer ?
#
loop_
_entity_poly.entity_id
_entity_poly.type
_entity_poly.pdbx_seq_one_letter_code
_entity_poly.pdbx_strand_id
1 'polypeptide(L)'
;MTVGVASYAQTTLVSGQINAGRIPTPTLLFLNVAPDARSAAMGDAGVALSVDANAIHWNTAKLATTEKKMGFSLSYTPWLRNLVNDMALYNVAGYTVTKKNLVFGFSIDYFDQGMFQATLDNGTSAGNFNSKEFALGISHARKLSPALSLGMNLKYINSNLLGSYQGSGGLNNALKPAETVAADISVFYAKQTMAPWKYSYGLTLSNISGKVTYGGTEKNFIPTNLRVGMAATHEIDDLNKLTFTVDFNKLMVPTPPAYVNGKMVGTDPATVSAIGGIFGSLFDAPDGISEELKEVTTSIGAEYLFNNAFALRTGYFNESEMKGNRKYFTFGLGFKMDKKYGLDFAYLVPSGQGSPLANTLRLTLIAGINQSER
;
A
#
# COMPACT_ATOMS: atom_id res chain seq x y z
N MET A 1 -17.72 39.72 14.14
CA MET A 1 -18.67 38.96 13.30
C MET A 1 -17.85 37.96 12.51
N THR A 2 -17.70 36.76 13.06
CA THR A 2 -16.90 35.69 12.45
C THR A 2 -17.83 34.87 11.55
N VAL A 3 -17.65 34.98 10.25
CA VAL A 3 -18.36 34.13 9.28
C VAL A 3 -17.62 32.81 9.23
N GLY A 4 -18.18 31.77 9.85
CA GLY A 4 -17.72 30.41 9.68
C GLY A 4 -18.12 29.92 8.29
N VAL A 5 -17.14 29.75 7.40
CA VAL A 5 -17.33 29.07 6.13
C VAL A 5 -17.32 27.57 6.44
N ALA A 6 -18.51 26.97 6.53
CA ALA A 6 -18.65 25.53 6.48
C ALA A 6 -18.36 25.09 5.04
N SER A 7 -17.16 24.59 4.81
CA SER A 7 -16.78 23.95 3.54
C SER A 7 -17.49 22.60 3.47
N TYR A 8 -18.66 22.56 2.85
CA TYR A 8 -19.24 21.31 2.38
C TYR A 8 -18.38 20.83 1.21
N ALA A 9 -17.56 19.81 1.46
CA ALA A 9 -16.94 19.07 0.38
C ALA A 9 -18.07 18.48 -0.46
N GLN A 10 -18.44 19.15 -1.55
CA GLN A 10 -19.29 18.55 -2.56
C GLN A 10 -18.53 17.38 -3.14
N THR A 11 -18.97 16.16 -2.83
CA THR A 11 -18.54 14.97 -3.54
C THR A 11 -19.04 15.08 -4.97
N THR A 12 -18.23 15.70 -5.84
CA THR A 12 -18.45 15.63 -7.28
C THR A 12 -18.25 14.18 -7.66
N LEU A 13 -19.33 13.50 -8.03
CA LEU A 13 -19.32 12.15 -8.58
C LEU A 13 -18.38 12.15 -9.79
N VAL A 14 -17.25 11.47 -9.68
CA VAL A 14 -16.44 11.14 -10.84
C VAL A 14 -17.28 10.23 -11.72
N SER A 15 -17.34 10.52 -13.04
CA SER A 15 -18.12 9.76 -14.01
C SER A 15 -17.91 8.26 -13.85
N GLY A 16 -18.95 7.53 -13.44
CA GLY A 16 -18.93 6.10 -13.13
C GLY A 16 -19.19 5.72 -11.66
N GLN A 17 -19.26 6.68 -10.73
CA GLN A 17 -19.73 6.44 -9.36
C GLN A 17 -21.27 6.49 -9.32
N ILE A 18 -21.88 5.33 -9.31
CA ILE A 18 -23.32 5.19 -9.05
C ILE A 18 -23.49 5.12 -7.53
N ASN A 19 -24.05 6.18 -6.95
CA ASN A 19 -24.22 6.44 -5.53
C ASN A 19 -22.89 6.63 -4.78
N ALA A 20 -22.68 7.85 -4.26
CA ALA A 20 -21.54 8.16 -3.40
C ALA A 20 -21.63 7.30 -2.14
N GLY A 21 -21.07 6.09 -2.20
CA GLY A 21 -20.90 5.22 -1.05
C GLY A 21 -20.05 5.94 0.00
N ARG A 22 -20.29 5.63 1.25
CA ARG A 22 -19.48 6.13 2.37
C ARG A 22 -18.07 5.54 2.28
N ILE A 23 -17.19 6.23 1.57
CA ILE A 23 -15.81 5.79 1.34
C ILE A 23 -14.93 6.32 2.47
N PRO A 24 -14.26 5.47 3.24
CA PRO A 24 -13.26 5.94 4.21
C PRO A 24 -12.15 6.73 3.50
N THR A 25 -11.89 7.94 3.97
CA THR A 25 -10.93 8.88 3.36
C THR A 25 -9.78 9.22 4.32
N PRO A 26 -8.83 8.31 4.56
CA PRO A 26 -7.64 8.64 5.32
C PRO A 26 -6.73 9.58 4.53
N THR A 27 -5.83 10.24 5.24
CA THR A 27 -4.71 10.95 4.61
C THR A 27 -3.51 10.01 4.39
N LEU A 28 -2.43 10.47 3.73
CA LEU A 28 -1.20 9.69 3.50
C LEU A 28 -1.43 8.40 2.68
N LEU A 29 -2.26 8.49 1.65
CA LEU A 29 -2.68 7.33 0.84
C LEU A 29 -1.51 6.62 0.13
N PHE A 30 -0.37 7.30 -0.07
CA PHE A 30 0.82 6.72 -0.68
C PHE A 30 1.34 5.48 0.06
N LEU A 31 1.07 5.37 1.38
CA LEU A 31 1.46 4.22 2.21
C LEU A 31 0.78 2.90 1.79
N ASN A 32 -0.32 2.97 1.06
CA ASN A 32 -1.05 1.79 0.57
C ASN A 32 -0.81 1.49 -0.91
N VAL A 33 -0.04 2.32 -1.59
CA VAL A 33 0.32 2.06 -2.99
C VAL A 33 1.32 0.90 -3.06
N ALA A 34 1.07 -0.09 -3.90
CA ALA A 34 2.00 -1.19 -4.15
C ALA A 34 3.35 -0.65 -4.67
N PRO A 35 4.46 -0.83 -3.95
CA PRO A 35 5.73 -0.23 -4.35
C PRO A 35 6.44 -1.01 -5.44
N ASP A 36 6.29 -2.35 -5.49
CA ASP A 36 7.06 -3.24 -6.34
C ASP A 36 6.26 -3.78 -7.54
N ALA A 37 6.97 -4.04 -8.62
CA ALA A 37 6.39 -4.53 -9.87
C ALA A 37 5.90 -5.99 -9.75
N ARG A 38 6.55 -6.84 -8.93
CA ARG A 38 6.15 -8.24 -8.80
C ARG A 38 4.75 -8.38 -8.21
N SER A 39 4.52 -7.80 -7.04
CA SER A 39 3.21 -7.89 -6.37
C SER A 39 2.15 -7.10 -7.14
N ALA A 40 2.54 -5.96 -7.73
CA ALA A 40 1.64 -5.19 -8.59
C ALA A 40 1.17 -5.98 -9.82
N ALA A 41 2.04 -6.77 -10.45
CA ALA A 41 1.68 -7.63 -11.55
C ALA A 41 0.75 -8.79 -11.16
N MET A 42 0.62 -9.06 -9.85
CA MET A 42 -0.24 -10.08 -9.27
C MET A 42 -1.56 -9.50 -8.72
N GLY A 43 -2.01 -8.35 -9.27
CA GLY A 43 -3.23 -7.68 -8.81
C GLY A 43 -3.08 -6.96 -7.46
N ASP A 44 -1.89 -6.49 -7.13
CA ASP A 44 -1.52 -5.95 -5.82
C ASP A 44 -1.63 -6.99 -4.68
N ALA A 45 -1.38 -8.27 -4.97
CA ALA A 45 -1.27 -9.33 -3.97
C ALA A 45 0.21 -9.57 -3.60
N GLY A 46 0.54 -9.52 -2.32
CA GLY A 46 1.91 -9.65 -1.86
C GLY A 46 2.09 -10.29 -0.48
N VAL A 47 1.00 -10.46 0.28
CA VAL A 47 1.04 -10.84 1.69
C VAL A 47 1.59 -12.25 1.92
N ALA A 48 1.25 -13.18 1.03
CA ALA A 48 1.63 -14.59 1.16
C ALA A 48 2.63 -15.08 0.08
N LEU A 49 3.04 -14.24 -0.87
CA LEU A 49 4.04 -14.60 -1.88
C LEU A 49 5.42 -14.91 -1.26
N SER A 50 6.24 -15.66 -1.98
CA SER A 50 7.62 -15.95 -1.58
C SER A 50 8.42 -14.67 -1.30
N VAL A 51 9.39 -14.77 -0.41
CA VAL A 51 10.16 -13.63 0.13
C VAL A 51 11.05 -12.96 -0.91
N ASP A 52 11.09 -11.63 -0.87
CA ASP A 52 12.08 -10.74 -1.47
C ASP A 52 12.26 -9.50 -0.57
N ALA A 53 13.02 -8.49 -0.97
CA ALA A 53 13.25 -7.29 -0.17
C ALA A 53 11.97 -6.44 0.03
N ASN A 54 11.01 -6.51 -0.91
CA ASN A 54 9.75 -5.78 -0.84
C ASN A 54 8.77 -6.38 0.20
N ALA A 55 9.11 -7.53 0.79
CA ALA A 55 8.34 -8.12 1.89
C ALA A 55 8.12 -7.16 3.05
N ILE A 56 8.98 -6.15 3.24
CA ILE A 56 8.83 -5.12 4.28
C ILE A 56 7.50 -4.37 4.14
N HIS A 57 7.07 -4.07 2.92
CA HIS A 57 5.78 -3.41 2.68
C HIS A 57 4.58 -4.36 2.87
N TRP A 58 4.70 -5.60 2.39
CA TRP A 58 3.56 -6.53 2.32
C TRP A 58 3.37 -7.33 3.61
N ASN A 59 4.44 -7.98 4.07
CA ASN A 59 4.45 -8.83 5.25
C ASN A 59 5.92 -9.04 5.68
N THR A 60 6.35 -8.27 6.65
CA THR A 60 7.73 -8.29 7.17
C THR A 60 8.14 -9.67 7.68
N ALA A 61 7.19 -10.47 8.21
CA ALA A 61 7.48 -11.80 8.74
C ALA A 61 8.08 -12.76 7.70
N LYS A 62 7.80 -12.54 6.40
CA LYS A 62 8.38 -13.33 5.30
C LYS A 62 9.90 -13.24 5.26
N LEU A 63 10.50 -12.11 5.68
CA LEU A 63 11.95 -11.95 5.71
C LEU A 63 12.66 -13.04 6.52
N ALA A 64 11.99 -13.58 7.55
CA ALA A 64 12.56 -14.67 8.34
C ALA A 64 12.68 -15.99 7.56
N THR A 65 12.05 -16.10 6.38
CA THR A 65 12.11 -17.31 5.53
C THR A 65 13.16 -17.21 4.42
N THR A 66 13.88 -16.08 4.33
CA THR A 66 14.87 -15.87 3.27
C THR A 66 16.05 -16.84 3.38
N GLU A 67 16.52 -17.31 2.23
CA GLU A 67 17.74 -18.13 2.10
C GLU A 67 18.95 -17.26 1.76
N LYS A 68 18.73 -15.99 1.37
CA LYS A 68 19.82 -15.05 1.04
C LYS A 68 20.29 -14.32 2.28
N LYS A 69 21.60 -14.07 2.37
CA LYS A 69 22.21 -13.31 3.48
C LYS A 69 21.75 -11.85 3.47
N MET A 70 21.62 -11.26 2.29
CA MET A 70 21.20 -9.87 2.08
C MET A 70 20.33 -9.78 0.84
N GLY A 71 19.37 -8.89 0.86
CA GLY A 71 18.57 -8.52 -0.30
C GLY A 71 18.33 -7.03 -0.35
N PHE A 72 18.22 -6.52 -1.56
CA PHE A 72 18.00 -5.11 -1.85
C PHE A 72 17.01 -4.99 -3.01
N SER A 73 16.20 -3.96 -2.99
CA SER A 73 15.22 -3.63 -4.03
C SER A 73 15.16 -2.12 -4.24
N LEU A 74 15.03 -1.71 -5.49
CA LEU A 74 14.77 -0.35 -5.92
C LEU A 74 13.60 -0.36 -6.90
N SER A 75 12.53 0.36 -6.58
CA SER A 75 11.34 0.44 -7.41
C SER A 75 11.05 1.87 -7.82
N TYR A 76 10.52 2.01 -9.04
CA TYR A 76 10.06 3.27 -9.61
C TYR A 76 8.68 3.08 -10.24
N THR A 77 7.75 3.93 -9.86
CA THR A 77 6.38 3.93 -10.37
C THR A 77 5.99 5.36 -10.75
N PRO A 78 5.97 5.73 -12.04
CA PRO A 78 5.31 6.96 -12.48
C PRO A 78 3.81 6.83 -12.14
N TRP A 79 3.32 7.78 -11.34
CA TRP A 79 1.97 7.71 -10.78
C TRP A 79 1.04 8.68 -11.50
N LEU A 80 -0.18 8.24 -11.82
CA LEU A 80 -1.23 9.05 -12.45
C LEU A 80 -0.74 9.87 -13.68
N ARG A 81 0.17 9.32 -14.47
CA ARG A 81 0.88 10.02 -15.55
C ARG A 81 -0.04 10.66 -16.60
N ASN A 82 -1.26 10.15 -16.74
CA ASN A 82 -2.26 10.72 -17.63
C ASN A 82 -2.89 12.03 -17.10
N LEU A 83 -2.73 12.32 -15.81
CA LEU A 83 -3.24 13.54 -15.16
C LEU A 83 -2.12 14.52 -14.84
N VAL A 84 -0.99 14.01 -14.31
CA VAL A 84 0.14 14.80 -13.84
C VAL A 84 1.43 14.12 -14.32
N ASN A 85 2.21 14.82 -15.14
CA ASN A 85 3.35 14.23 -15.85
C ASN A 85 4.58 13.96 -14.96
N ASP A 86 4.69 14.64 -13.83
CA ASP A 86 5.86 14.65 -12.93
C ASP A 86 5.62 13.98 -11.58
N MET A 87 4.49 13.27 -11.42
CA MET A 87 4.18 12.53 -10.20
C MET A 87 4.83 11.14 -10.23
N ALA A 88 5.56 10.76 -9.17
CA ALA A 88 6.22 9.47 -9.10
C ALA A 88 6.39 8.96 -7.67
N LEU A 89 6.31 7.63 -7.51
CA LEU A 89 6.63 6.90 -6.28
C LEU A 89 7.95 6.16 -6.47
N TYR A 90 8.85 6.33 -5.51
CA TYR A 90 10.12 5.62 -5.40
C TYR A 90 10.12 4.78 -4.12
N ASN A 91 10.57 3.55 -4.22
CA ASN A 91 10.75 2.69 -3.06
C ASN A 91 12.14 2.07 -3.08
N VAL A 92 12.79 2.09 -1.92
CA VAL A 92 14.03 1.38 -1.66
C VAL A 92 13.80 0.48 -0.45
N ALA A 93 14.13 -0.79 -0.57
CA ALA A 93 14.02 -1.73 0.54
C ALA A 93 15.25 -2.65 0.59
N GLY A 94 15.64 -3.04 1.78
CA GLY A 94 16.74 -3.96 1.95
C GLY A 94 16.68 -4.70 3.28
N TYR A 95 17.32 -5.86 3.34
CA TYR A 95 17.42 -6.66 4.55
C TYR A 95 18.78 -7.36 4.67
N THR A 96 19.12 -7.74 5.89
CA THR A 96 20.28 -8.56 6.21
C THR A 96 19.95 -9.60 7.27
N VAL A 97 20.49 -10.81 7.10
CA VAL A 97 20.35 -11.93 8.06
C VAL A 97 21.58 -11.93 8.98
N THR A 98 21.36 -11.91 10.29
CA THR A 98 22.41 -11.97 11.31
C THR A 98 22.74 -13.42 11.69
N LYS A 99 23.78 -13.62 12.52
CA LYS A 99 24.26 -14.95 12.97
C LYS A 99 23.23 -15.80 13.72
N LYS A 100 22.12 -15.22 14.20
CA LYS A 100 21.09 -15.93 14.99
C LYS A 100 19.78 -16.11 14.23
N ASN A 101 19.80 -16.08 12.88
CA ASN A 101 18.59 -16.12 12.03
C ASN A 101 17.60 -14.97 12.34
N LEU A 102 18.09 -13.89 12.92
CA LEU A 102 17.35 -12.65 13.06
C LEU A 102 17.55 -11.84 11.78
N VAL A 103 16.48 -11.32 11.24
CA VAL A 103 16.52 -10.50 10.03
C VAL A 103 16.16 -9.09 10.38
N PHE A 104 17.03 -8.16 9.98
CA PHE A 104 16.78 -6.73 10.06
C PHE A 104 16.62 -6.18 8.65
N GLY A 105 15.72 -5.23 8.50
CA GLY A 105 15.46 -4.58 7.23
C GLY A 105 15.27 -3.08 7.39
N PHE A 106 15.29 -2.40 6.26
CA PHE A 106 14.96 -0.99 6.14
C PHE A 106 14.15 -0.74 4.88
N SER A 107 13.34 0.31 4.89
CA SER A 107 12.62 0.80 3.71
C SER A 107 12.61 2.31 3.66
N ILE A 108 12.55 2.84 2.46
CA ILE A 108 12.33 4.25 2.15
C ILE A 108 11.26 4.30 1.07
N ASP A 109 10.13 4.89 1.39
CA ASP A 109 9.08 5.23 0.42
C ASP A 109 9.11 6.74 0.23
N TYR A 110 9.26 7.19 -1.01
CA TYR A 110 9.27 8.61 -1.35
C TYR A 110 8.27 8.87 -2.47
N PHE A 111 7.30 9.73 -2.21
CA PHE A 111 6.28 10.12 -3.14
C PHE A 111 6.42 11.60 -3.50
N ASP A 112 6.81 11.85 -4.74
CA ASP A 112 6.81 13.17 -5.35
C ASP A 112 5.46 13.36 -6.05
N GLN A 113 4.66 14.30 -5.57
CA GLN A 113 3.34 14.57 -6.14
C GLN A 113 3.41 15.54 -7.31
N GLY A 114 4.61 16.02 -7.68
CA GLY A 114 4.82 16.97 -8.77
C GLY A 114 4.56 18.41 -8.39
N MET A 115 4.53 19.28 -9.40
CA MET A 115 4.36 20.72 -9.26
C MET A 115 2.89 21.11 -9.39
N PHE A 116 2.37 21.83 -8.41
CA PHE A 116 1.01 22.39 -8.44
C PHE A 116 1.05 23.92 -8.46
N GLN A 117 0.09 24.51 -9.15
CA GLN A 117 -0.13 25.95 -9.14
C GLN A 117 -1.26 26.28 -8.17
N ALA A 118 -0.96 27.08 -7.15
CA ALA A 118 -1.98 27.65 -6.29
C ALA A 118 -2.69 28.80 -7.00
N THR A 119 -4.02 28.87 -6.87
CA THR A 119 -4.84 29.97 -7.36
C THR A 119 -5.63 30.59 -6.22
N LEU A 120 -5.76 31.89 -6.22
CA LEU A 120 -6.64 32.65 -5.32
C LEU A 120 -8.10 32.50 -5.78
N ASP A 121 -9.05 32.85 -4.91
CA ASP A 121 -10.49 32.80 -5.20
C ASP A 121 -10.90 33.62 -6.42
N ASN A 122 -10.14 34.64 -6.77
CA ASN A 122 -10.32 35.48 -7.97
C ASN A 122 -9.69 34.88 -9.25
N GLY A 123 -9.14 33.67 -9.19
CA GLY A 123 -8.49 32.98 -10.31
C GLY A 123 -7.06 33.40 -10.61
N THR A 124 -6.49 34.34 -9.86
CA THR A 124 -5.08 34.72 -10.06
C THR A 124 -4.13 33.70 -9.47
N SER A 125 -2.94 33.52 -10.08
CA SER A 125 -1.92 32.63 -9.56
C SER A 125 -1.41 33.13 -8.21
N ALA A 126 -1.43 32.27 -7.21
CA ALA A 126 -0.85 32.51 -5.88
C ALA A 126 0.59 31.98 -5.76
N GLY A 127 1.12 31.32 -6.80
CA GLY A 127 2.45 30.73 -6.83
C GLY A 127 2.41 29.22 -7.04
N ASN A 128 3.59 28.61 -7.10
CA ASN A 128 3.74 27.16 -7.29
C ASN A 128 4.20 26.50 -5.99
N PHE A 129 3.80 25.25 -5.80
CA PHE A 129 4.27 24.41 -4.71
C PHE A 129 4.53 22.97 -5.21
N ASN A 130 5.44 22.28 -4.55
CA ASN A 130 5.76 20.88 -4.81
C ASN A 130 5.48 20.07 -3.54
N SER A 131 4.49 19.21 -3.62
CA SER A 131 4.08 18.35 -2.50
C SER A 131 4.91 17.09 -2.47
N LYS A 132 5.42 16.74 -1.28
CA LYS A 132 6.28 15.57 -1.06
C LYS A 132 5.90 14.83 0.18
N GLU A 133 5.89 13.51 0.07
CA GLU A 133 5.64 12.63 1.19
C GLU A 133 6.72 11.56 1.25
N PHE A 134 7.13 11.16 2.45
CA PHE A 134 8.06 10.05 2.61
C PHE A 134 7.79 9.25 3.88
N ALA A 135 8.20 7.98 3.85
CA ALA A 135 8.23 7.12 5.01
C ALA A 135 9.59 6.40 5.10
N LEU A 136 10.18 6.39 6.30
CA LEU A 136 11.41 5.68 6.61
C LEU A 136 11.09 4.54 7.57
N GLY A 137 11.34 3.29 7.17
CA GLY A 137 11.05 2.10 7.93
C GLY A 137 12.28 1.37 8.42
N ILE A 138 12.22 0.83 9.65
CA ILE A 138 13.15 -0.16 10.18
C ILE A 138 12.36 -1.39 10.59
N SER A 139 12.82 -2.56 10.19
CA SER A 139 12.08 -3.79 10.36
C SER A 139 12.90 -4.90 10.99
N HIS A 140 12.18 -5.79 11.67
CA HIS A 140 12.73 -6.99 12.29
C HIS A 140 11.81 -8.17 12.03
N ALA A 141 12.39 -9.32 11.68
CA ALA A 141 11.66 -10.57 11.50
C ALA A 141 12.40 -11.74 12.16
N ARG A 142 11.61 -12.69 12.68
CA ARG A 142 12.12 -13.86 13.35
C ARG A 142 11.23 -15.09 13.12
N LYS A 143 11.85 -16.26 12.90
CA LYS A 143 11.13 -17.55 12.96
C LYS A 143 10.83 -17.89 14.42
N LEU A 144 9.58 -18.24 14.72
CA LEU A 144 9.16 -18.81 15.99
C LEU A 144 9.17 -20.34 15.97
N SER A 145 8.90 -20.93 14.79
CA SER A 145 8.96 -22.36 14.54
C SER A 145 9.41 -22.61 13.09
N PRO A 146 9.65 -23.85 12.67
CA PRO A 146 9.99 -24.15 11.28
C PRO A 146 8.99 -23.62 10.25
N ALA A 147 7.72 -23.45 10.63
CA ALA A 147 6.65 -23.00 9.76
C ALA A 147 6.15 -21.57 10.04
N LEU A 148 6.33 -21.05 11.26
CA LEU A 148 5.73 -19.78 11.71
C LEU A 148 6.80 -18.72 11.93
N SER A 149 6.54 -17.54 11.37
CA SER A 149 7.39 -16.36 11.53
C SER A 149 6.58 -15.14 11.97
N LEU A 150 7.21 -14.24 12.71
CA LEU A 150 6.69 -12.92 13.07
C LEU A 150 7.58 -11.83 12.49
N GLY A 151 6.97 -10.69 12.18
CA GLY A 151 7.64 -9.50 11.71
C GLY A 151 7.03 -8.23 12.30
N MET A 152 7.87 -7.24 12.48
CA MET A 152 7.51 -5.88 12.91
C MET A 152 8.23 -4.88 12.02
N ASN A 153 7.58 -3.75 11.77
CA ASN A 153 8.19 -2.62 11.07
C ASN A 153 7.76 -1.33 11.79
N LEU A 154 8.70 -0.45 12.06
CA LEU A 154 8.45 0.90 12.60
C LEU A 154 8.78 1.91 11.52
N LYS A 155 7.86 2.85 11.28
CA LYS A 155 7.97 3.87 10.24
C LYS A 155 7.87 5.26 10.84
N TYR A 156 8.79 6.13 10.44
CA TYR A 156 8.61 7.58 10.56
C TYR A 156 8.04 8.08 9.23
N ILE A 157 6.99 8.86 9.28
CA ILE A 157 6.23 9.35 8.12
C ILE A 157 6.16 10.87 8.20
N ASN A 158 6.45 11.52 7.07
CA ASN A 158 6.33 12.95 6.90
C ASN A 158 5.60 13.26 5.60
N SER A 159 4.62 14.15 5.66
CA SER A 159 3.88 14.66 4.53
C SER A 159 3.89 16.16 4.52
N ASN A 160 4.55 16.74 3.54
CA ASN A 160 4.61 18.18 3.33
C ASN A 160 3.86 18.55 2.06
N LEU A 161 2.59 18.92 2.20
CA LEU A 161 1.71 19.22 1.08
C LEU A 161 2.02 20.55 0.39
N LEU A 162 2.56 21.53 1.11
CA LEU A 162 2.95 22.83 0.52
C LEU A 162 4.40 22.86 0.05
N GLY A 163 5.24 21.92 0.52
CA GLY A 163 6.67 21.89 0.16
C GLY A 163 7.34 23.24 0.37
N SER A 164 8.09 23.67 -0.62
CA SER A 164 8.69 25.01 -0.69
C SER A 164 7.76 25.96 -1.44
N TYR A 165 6.58 26.27 -0.87
CA TYR A 165 5.68 27.25 -1.46
C TYR A 165 6.37 28.63 -1.59
N GLN A 166 6.44 29.14 -2.82
CA GLN A 166 7.01 30.46 -3.13
C GLN A 166 5.89 31.35 -3.66
N GLY A 167 5.02 31.82 -2.79
CA GLY A 167 3.91 32.66 -3.20
C GLY A 167 3.55 33.73 -2.17
N SER A 168 2.87 34.76 -2.64
CA SER A 168 2.26 35.80 -1.82
C SER A 168 0.80 35.43 -1.58
N GLY A 169 0.36 35.26 -0.34
CA GLY A 169 -1.05 34.95 -0.09
C GLY A 169 -1.35 34.31 1.28
N GLY A 170 -0.40 34.29 2.20
CA GLY A 170 -0.63 33.83 3.57
C GLY A 170 -0.78 32.31 3.74
N LEU A 171 -0.69 31.50 2.68
CA LEU A 171 -0.76 30.05 2.74
C LEU A 171 0.40 29.40 3.53
N ASN A 172 1.55 30.07 3.60
CA ASN A 172 2.73 29.60 4.34
C ASN A 172 2.49 29.37 5.83
N ASN A 173 1.48 29.99 6.43
CA ASN A 173 1.14 29.86 7.83
C ASN A 173 -0.09 28.98 8.08
N ALA A 174 -0.79 28.57 7.03
CA ALA A 174 -2.06 27.84 7.14
C ALA A 174 -1.85 26.32 7.31
N LEU A 175 -0.84 25.76 6.63
CA LEU A 175 -0.57 24.31 6.66
C LEU A 175 0.84 24.05 7.19
N LYS A 176 0.97 23.03 8.03
CA LYS A 176 2.24 22.49 8.53
C LYS A 176 2.41 21.07 8.01
N PRO A 177 3.66 20.60 7.85
CA PRO A 177 3.88 19.20 7.56
C PRO A 177 3.21 18.29 8.59
N ALA A 178 2.55 17.23 8.14
CA ALA A 178 2.03 16.20 9.04
C ALA A 178 3.12 15.16 9.29
N GLU A 179 3.38 14.89 10.56
CA GLU A 179 4.40 13.93 10.99
C GLU A 179 3.78 12.89 11.92
N THR A 180 4.20 11.63 11.78
CA THR A 180 3.77 10.57 12.68
C THR A 180 4.74 9.39 12.67
N VAL A 181 4.58 8.54 13.68
CA VAL A 181 5.22 7.22 13.73
C VAL A 181 4.14 6.16 13.62
N ALA A 182 4.37 5.16 12.79
CA ALA A 182 3.47 4.04 12.59
C ALA A 182 4.19 2.71 12.81
N ALA A 183 3.44 1.70 13.23
CA ALA A 183 3.93 0.34 13.38
C ALA A 183 3.16 -0.62 12.48
N ASP A 184 3.87 -1.63 11.94
CA ASP A 184 3.28 -2.78 11.29
C ASP A 184 3.57 -4.04 12.11
N ILE A 185 2.62 -4.94 12.18
CA ILE A 185 2.76 -6.26 12.80
C ILE A 185 2.33 -7.29 11.78
N SER A 186 3.12 -8.34 11.61
CA SER A 186 2.86 -9.36 10.61
C SER A 186 3.18 -10.77 11.09
N VAL A 187 2.42 -11.72 10.54
CA VAL A 187 2.55 -13.17 10.76
C VAL A 187 2.66 -13.82 9.39
N PHE A 188 3.54 -14.80 9.28
CA PHE A 188 3.66 -15.62 8.09
C PHE A 188 3.80 -17.09 8.45
N TYR A 189 3.00 -17.91 7.81
CA TYR A 189 3.03 -19.36 7.97
C TYR A 189 3.32 -20.02 6.62
N ALA A 190 4.39 -20.83 6.56
CA ALA A 190 4.74 -21.62 5.39
C ALA A 190 5.40 -22.92 5.88
N LYS A 191 4.69 -24.03 5.75
CA LYS A 191 5.24 -25.34 6.10
C LYS A 191 6.09 -25.87 4.95
N GLN A 192 7.33 -26.23 5.25
CA GLN A 192 8.16 -26.97 4.32
C GLN A 192 7.61 -28.39 4.17
N THR A 193 7.43 -28.83 2.93
CA THR A 193 6.93 -30.16 2.59
C THR A 193 7.59 -30.64 1.30
N MET A 194 7.69 -31.95 1.14
CA MET A 194 8.13 -32.56 -0.13
C MET A 194 6.99 -32.73 -1.14
N ALA A 195 5.76 -32.36 -0.76
CA ALA A 195 4.64 -32.36 -1.70
C ALA A 195 4.86 -31.33 -2.82
N PRO A 196 4.40 -31.60 -4.05
CA PRO A 196 4.54 -30.67 -5.18
C PRO A 196 3.78 -29.36 -4.96
N TRP A 197 2.75 -29.36 -4.13
CA TRP A 197 2.03 -28.17 -3.71
C TRP A 197 2.52 -27.67 -2.35
N LYS A 198 2.93 -26.40 -2.31
CA LYS A 198 3.36 -25.68 -1.11
C LYS A 198 2.40 -24.52 -0.84
N TYR A 199 1.89 -24.45 0.37
CA TYR A 199 0.94 -23.42 0.78
C TYR A 199 1.60 -22.47 1.77
N SER A 200 1.29 -21.18 1.63
CA SER A 200 1.69 -20.12 2.54
C SER A 200 0.51 -19.22 2.88
N TYR A 201 0.52 -18.70 4.10
CA TYR A 201 -0.51 -17.81 4.63
C TYR A 201 0.15 -16.61 5.28
N GLY A 202 -0.43 -15.46 5.12
CA GLY A 202 0.08 -14.22 5.70
C GLY A 202 -1.04 -13.38 6.30
N LEU A 203 -0.70 -12.70 7.39
CA LEU A 203 -1.54 -11.71 8.04
C LEU A 203 -0.67 -10.49 8.35
N THR A 204 -1.16 -9.31 8.03
CA THR A 204 -0.47 -8.04 8.34
C THR A 204 -1.48 -6.98 8.75
N LEU A 205 -1.22 -6.33 9.88
CA LEU A 205 -1.86 -5.07 10.24
C LEU A 205 -0.80 -3.98 10.11
N SER A 206 -0.95 -3.13 9.10
CA SER A 206 0.02 -2.09 8.75
C SER A 206 -0.47 -0.69 9.09
N ASN A 207 0.49 0.23 9.28
CA ASN A 207 0.23 1.65 9.54
C ASN A 207 -0.60 1.92 10.81
N ILE A 208 -0.38 1.15 11.88
CA ILE A 208 -0.98 1.42 13.20
C ILE A 208 -0.35 2.69 13.75
N SER A 209 -1.15 3.76 13.91
CA SER A 209 -0.65 5.08 14.29
C SER A 209 -1.71 5.91 15.00
N GLY A 210 -1.31 7.07 15.54
CA GLY A 210 -2.20 8.15 15.92
C GLY A 210 -2.81 8.83 14.69
N LYS A 211 -3.79 9.70 14.93
CA LYS A 211 -4.30 10.63 13.92
C LYS A 211 -3.29 11.75 13.67
N VAL A 212 -3.22 12.26 12.43
CA VAL A 212 -2.33 13.35 12.03
C VAL A 212 -3.10 14.62 11.70
N THR A 213 -2.42 15.77 11.75
CA THR A 213 -2.98 17.07 11.38
C THR A 213 -1.98 17.85 10.55
N TYR A 214 -2.48 18.67 9.64
CA TYR A 214 -1.70 19.62 8.85
C TYR A 214 -1.72 21.05 9.42
N GLY A 215 -1.85 21.19 10.74
CA GLY A 215 -1.78 22.48 11.45
C GLY A 215 -3.14 23.04 11.91
N GLY A 216 -4.24 22.42 11.55
CA GLY A 216 -5.59 22.76 12.05
C GLY A 216 -5.96 22.03 13.33
N THR A 217 -7.22 22.18 13.75
CA THR A 217 -7.81 21.44 14.88
C THR A 217 -8.24 20.03 14.49
N GLU A 218 -8.48 19.81 13.20
CA GLU A 218 -8.91 18.52 12.66
C GLU A 218 -7.75 17.53 12.59
N LYS A 219 -8.04 16.31 13.02
CA LYS A 219 -7.10 15.18 12.98
C LYS A 219 -7.68 14.07 12.14
N ASN A 220 -6.90 13.61 11.17
CA ASN A 220 -7.28 12.60 10.20
C ASN A 220 -6.61 11.26 10.48
N PHE A 221 -7.30 10.16 10.20
CA PHE A 221 -6.72 8.83 10.21
C PHE A 221 -5.70 8.69 9.09
N ILE A 222 -4.66 7.90 9.32
CA ILE A 222 -3.79 7.37 8.28
C ILE A 222 -4.31 6.01 7.79
N PRO A 223 -3.88 5.50 6.64
CA PRO A 223 -4.45 4.30 6.05
C PRO A 223 -3.96 3.03 6.74
N THR A 224 -4.39 2.80 7.98
CA THR A 224 -4.21 1.52 8.67
C THR A 224 -4.92 0.43 7.86
N ASN A 225 -4.24 -0.67 7.57
CA ASN A 225 -4.77 -1.69 6.67
C ASN A 225 -4.55 -3.10 7.23
N LEU A 226 -5.62 -3.87 7.31
CA LEU A 226 -5.59 -5.30 7.62
C LEU A 226 -5.55 -6.07 6.31
N ARG A 227 -4.51 -6.90 6.14
CA ARG A 227 -4.32 -7.75 4.97
C ARG A 227 -4.22 -9.21 5.38
N VAL A 228 -5.00 -10.07 4.73
CA VAL A 228 -4.96 -11.52 4.87
C VAL A 228 -4.70 -12.12 3.51
N GLY A 229 -3.68 -12.97 3.40
CA GLY A 229 -3.30 -13.55 2.12
C GLY A 229 -3.01 -15.04 2.19
N MET A 230 -3.22 -15.71 1.07
CA MET A 230 -2.85 -17.10 0.84
C MET A 230 -2.16 -17.23 -0.50
N ALA A 231 -1.12 -18.07 -0.56
CA ALA A 231 -0.53 -18.47 -1.83
C ALA A 231 -0.34 -19.99 -1.90
N ALA A 232 -0.51 -20.54 -3.10
CA ALA A 232 -0.29 -21.95 -3.41
C ALA A 232 0.73 -22.00 -4.57
N THR A 233 1.89 -22.61 -4.31
CA THR A 233 2.94 -22.81 -5.31
C THR A 233 3.05 -24.27 -5.66
N HIS A 234 2.90 -24.59 -6.96
CA HIS A 234 3.13 -25.90 -7.52
C HIS A 234 4.53 -25.95 -8.14
N GLU A 235 5.38 -26.81 -7.62
CA GLU A 235 6.68 -27.11 -8.23
C GLU A 235 6.47 -28.18 -9.31
N ILE A 236 6.45 -27.75 -10.58
CA ILE A 236 6.27 -28.63 -11.73
C ILE A 236 7.51 -29.52 -11.88
N ASP A 237 8.68 -28.87 -11.75
CA ASP A 237 10.00 -29.46 -11.67
C ASP A 237 10.96 -28.51 -10.91
N ASP A 238 12.25 -28.83 -10.85
CA ASP A 238 13.27 -28.04 -10.14
C ASP A 238 13.45 -26.63 -10.71
N LEU A 239 13.05 -26.40 -11.95
CA LEU A 239 13.25 -25.14 -12.67
C LEU A 239 11.94 -24.35 -12.88
N ASN A 240 10.79 -25.03 -12.89
CA ASN A 240 9.52 -24.46 -13.28
C ASN A 240 8.52 -24.49 -12.13
N LYS A 241 7.92 -23.36 -11.82
CA LYS A 241 6.96 -23.21 -10.72
C LYS A 241 5.75 -22.39 -11.16
N LEU A 242 4.59 -22.80 -10.70
CA LEU A 242 3.34 -22.08 -10.88
C LEU A 242 2.80 -21.65 -9.51
N THR A 243 2.56 -20.36 -9.33
CA THR A 243 2.06 -19.80 -8.06
C THR A 243 0.74 -19.10 -8.30
N PHE A 244 -0.24 -19.39 -7.46
CA PHE A 244 -1.50 -18.65 -7.35
C PHE A 244 -1.55 -17.94 -6.00
N THR A 245 -2.13 -16.75 -5.95
CA THR A 245 -2.30 -16.00 -4.69
C THR A 245 -3.63 -15.30 -4.65
N VAL A 246 -4.15 -15.12 -3.44
CA VAL A 246 -5.29 -14.28 -3.14
C VAL A 246 -5.02 -13.51 -1.87
N ASP A 247 -5.25 -12.18 -1.91
CA ASP A 247 -5.17 -11.31 -0.74
C ASP A 247 -6.51 -10.58 -0.56
N PHE A 248 -6.95 -10.48 0.68
CA PHE A 248 -8.08 -9.67 1.11
C PHE A 248 -7.57 -8.52 1.95
N ASN A 249 -7.99 -7.30 1.64
CA ASN A 249 -7.56 -6.10 2.36
C ASN A 249 -8.78 -5.34 2.85
N LYS A 250 -8.75 -4.92 4.10
CA LYS A 250 -9.70 -3.99 4.68
C LYS A 250 -8.98 -2.79 5.26
N LEU A 251 -9.41 -1.60 4.84
CA LEU A 251 -8.94 -0.35 5.41
C LEU A 251 -9.56 -0.21 6.82
N MET A 252 -8.70 -0.16 7.83
CA MET A 252 -9.08 -0.07 9.24
C MET A 252 -9.26 1.39 9.68
N VAL A 253 -10.15 2.07 8.97
CA VAL A 253 -10.50 3.49 9.16
C VAL A 253 -12.02 3.58 9.26
N PRO A 254 -12.57 4.37 10.20
CA PRO A 254 -14.01 4.45 10.37
C PRO A 254 -14.76 4.81 9.10
N THR A 255 -15.84 4.10 8.85
CA THR A 255 -16.77 4.41 7.76
C THR A 255 -17.46 5.73 8.03
N PRO A 256 -17.50 6.67 7.07
CA PRO A 256 -18.22 7.92 7.24
C PRO A 256 -19.69 7.69 7.62
N PRO A 257 -20.27 8.48 8.56
CA PRO A 257 -21.63 8.28 9.01
C PRO A 257 -22.65 8.57 7.91
N ALA A 258 -23.81 7.92 8.00
CA ALA A 258 -24.99 8.26 7.22
C ALA A 258 -25.82 9.33 7.93
N TYR A 259 -26.61 10.09 7.16
CA TYR A 259 -27.61 11.01 7.70
C TYR A 259 -28.98 10.54 7.25
N VAL A 260 -29.78 10.06 8.20
CA VAL A 260 -31.18 9.59 7.95
C VAL A 260 -32.10 10.53 8.68
N ASN A 261 -32.97 11.20 7.95
CA ASN A 261 -33.93 12.20 8.50
C ASN A 261 -33.24 13.28 9.37
N GLY A 262 -32.05 13.72 8.96
CA GLY A 262 -31.25 14.73 9.67
C GLY A 262 -30.54 14.22 10.93
N LYS A 263 -30.64 12.93 11.25
CA LYS A 263 -29.89 12.28 12.35
C LYS A 263 -28.71 11.52 11.81
N MET A 264 -27.57 11.68 12.45
CA MET A 264 -26.36 10.92 12.15
C MET A 264 -26.52 9.47 12.61
N VAL A 265 -26.21 8.53 11.71
CA VAL A 265 -26.17 7.08 11.95
C VAL A 265 -24.77 6.59 11.60
N GLY A 266 -24.13 5.89 12.52
CA GLY A 266 -22.74 5.46 12.41
C GLY A 266 -21.79 6.27 13.29
N THR A 267 -20.50 6.13 13.06
CA THR A 267 -19.44 6.73 13.88
C THR A 267 -18.90 7.99 13.22
N ASP A 268 -18.83 9.10 13.96
CA ASP A 268 -18.10 10.30 13.50
C ASP A 268 -16.59 10.07 13.65
N PRO A 269 -15.83 10.00 12.55
CA PRO A 269 -14.39 9.80 12.60
C PRO A 269 -13.64 10.87 13.39
N ALA A 270 -14.20 12.08 13.51
CA ALA A 270 -13.57 13.18 14.27
C ALA A 270 -13.53 12.89 15.77
N THR A 271 -14.57 12.23 16.30
CA THR A 271 -14.79 12.08 17.76
C THR A 271 -14.10 10.85 18.38
N VAL A 272 -13.79 9.82 17.58
CA VAL A 272 -13.19 8.57 18.09
C VAL A 272 -11.68 8.67 18.20
N SER A 273 -11.09 7.97 19.17
CA SER A 273 -9.64 7.82 19.28
C SER A 273 -9.07 7.03 18.10
N ALA A 274 -7.76 7.18 17.81
CA ALA A 274 -7.13 6.43 16.71
C ALA A 274 -7.29 4.92 16.86
N ILE A 275 -6.94 4.37 18.02
CA ILE A 275 -7.06 2.92 18.29
C ILE A 275 -8.53 2.47 18.29
N GLY A 276 -9.43 3.27 18.91
CA GLY A 276 -10.88 2.97 18.90
C GLY A 276 -11.45 2.93 17.48
N GLY A 277 -11.04 3.86 16.61
CA GLY A 277 -11.46 3.88 15.22
C GLY A 277 -10.89 2.72 14.40
N ILE A 278 -9.60 2.35 14.60
CA ILE A 278 -8.98 1.22 13.92
C ILE A 278 -9.76 -0.07 14.19
N PHE A 279 -10.00 -0.44 15.45
CA PHE A 279 -10.72 -1.68 15.75
C PHE A 279 -12.23 -1.56 15.59
N GLY A 280 -12.81 -0.36 15.81
CA GLY A 280 -14.22 -0.10 15.57
C GLY A 280 -14.63 -0.26 14.11
N SER A 281 -13.75 0.08 13.17
CA SER A 281 -14.00 -0.02 11.72
C SER A 281 -14.29 -1.43 11.19
N LEU A 282 -14.19 -2.44 12.03
CA LEU A 282 -14.63 -3.80 11.66
C LEU A 282 -16.15 -3.98 11.69
N PHE A 283 -16.89 -3.05 12.36
CA PHE A 283 -18.33 -3.19 12.62
C PHE A 283 -19.06 -1.85 12.67
N ASP A 284 -18.53 -0.78 12.04
CA ASP A 284 -19.07 0.58 12.18
C ASP A 284 -19.87 1.06 10.95
N ALA A 285 -19.93 0.25 9.90
CA ALA A 285 -20.67 0.61 8.70
C ALA A 285 -22.18 0.75 9.01
N PRO A 286 -22.82 1.89 8.65
CA PRO A 286 -24.23 2.16 8.95
C PRO A 286 -25.22 1.12 8.42
N ASP A 287 -24.93 0.47 7.28
CA ASP A 287 -25.75 -0.59 6.69
C ASP A 287 -25.34 -2.00 7.16
N GLY A 288 -24.53 -2.09 8.24
CA GLY A 288 -24.12 -3.31 8.90
C GLY A 288 -23.16 -4.19 8.08
N ILE A 289 -23.15 -5.50 8.35
CA ILE A 289 -22.21 -6.48 7.78
C ILE A 289 -22.19 -6.45 6.24
N SER A 290 -23.31 -6.19 5.59
CA SER A 290 -23.40 -6.12 4.13
C SER A 290 -22.54 -4.97 3.57
N GLU A 291 -22.45 -3.85 4.25
CA GLU A 291 -21.59 -2.74 3.88
C GLU A 291 -20.14 -3.01 4.24
N GLU A 292 -19.89 -3.59 5.41
CA GLU A 292 -18.55 -4.00 5.84
C GLU A 292 -17.85 -4.91 4.82
N LEU A 293 -18.58 -5.88 4.29
CA LEU A 293 -18.03 -6.79 3.26
C LEU A 293 -17.70 -6.06 1.95
N LYS A 294 -18.37 -4.96 1.63
CA LYS A 294 -18.05 -4.13 0.46
C LYS A 294 -16.79 -3.30 0.64
N GLU A 295 -16.31 -3.11 1.87
CA GLU A 295 -15.03 -2.43 2.17
C GLU A 295 -13.82 -3.33 1.98
N VAL A 296 -14.04 -4.64 1.86
CA VAL A 296 -12.97 -5.59 1.59
C VAL A 296 -12.61 -5.56 0.12
N THR A 297 -11.37 -5.20 -0.18
CA THR A 297 -10.82 -5.34 -1.54
C THR A 297 -10.20 -6.71 -1.72
N THR A 298 -10.25 -7.22 -2.94
CA THR A 298 -9.74 -8.54 -3.30
C THR A 298 -8.70 -8.44 -4.40
N SER A 299 -7.56 -9.07 -4.18
CA SER A 299 -6.47 -9.21 -5.14
C SER A 299 -6.25 -10.66 -5.47
N ILE A 300 -6.19 -11.01 -6.75
CA ILE A 300 -5.92 -12.37 -7.22
C ILE A 300 -4.77 -12.32 -8.20
N GLY A 301 -3.82 -13.25 -8.10
CA GLY A 301 -2.67 -13.28 -8.99
C GLY A 301 -2.21 -14.68 -9.35
N ALA A 302 -1.53 -14.77 -10.49
CA ALA A 302 -0.85 -15.97 -10.96
C ALA A 302 0.55 -15.63 -11.49
N GLU A 303 1.56 -16.42 -11.11
CA GLU A 303 2.95 -16.30 -11.55
C GLU A 303 3.40 -17.67 -12.11
N TYR A 304 3.90 -17.68 -13.34
CA TYR A 304 4.63 -18.81 -13.90
C TYR A 304 6.11 -18.46 -13.98
N LEU A 305 6.92 -19.15 -13.21
CA LEU A 305 8.38 -19.02 -13.22
C LEU A 305 8.97 -20.11 -14.09
N PHE A 306 9.56 -19.73 -15.20
CA PHE A 306 10.21 -20.61 -16.17
C PHE A 306 11.73 -20.61 -15.97
N ASN A 307 12.32 -21.78 -15.90
CA ASN A 307 13.77 -22.01 -15.77
C ASN A 307 14.43 -21.21 -14.62
N ASN A 308 13.69 -20.95 -13.54
CA ASN A 308 14.11 -20.08 -12.42
C ASN A 308 14.64 -18.70 -12.86
N ALA A 309 14.47 -18.30 -14.10
CA ALA A 309 15.03 -17.10 -14.73
C ALA A 309 13.98 -16.13 -15.26
N PHE A 310 12.91 -16.62 -15.84
CA PHE A 310 11.88 -15.81 -16.47
C PHE A 310 10.53 -16.01 -15.78
N ALA A 311 9.85 -14.93 -15.44
CA ALA A 311 8.52 -14.98 -14.82
C ALA A 311 7.48 -14.26 -15.67
N LEU A 312 6.35 -14.92 -15.90
CA LEU A 312 5.13 -14.33 -16.44
C LEU A 312 4.13 -14.16 -15.29
N ARG A 313 3.47 -13.02 -15.23
CA ARG A 313 2.53 -12.69 -14.15
C ARG A 313 1.26 -12.06 -14.70
N THR A 314 0.16 -12.39 -14.07
CA THR A 314 -1.12 -11.71 -14.28
C THR A 314 -1.87 -11.63 -12.97
N GLY A 315 -2.73 -10.63 -12.87
CA GLY A 315 -3.55 -10.46 -11.68
C GLY A 315 -4.80 -9.64 -11.95
N TYR A 316 -5.67 -9.61 -10.95
CA TYR A 316 -6.89 -8.83 -10.96
C TYR A 316 -7.12 -8.22 -9.57
N PHE A 317 -7.39 -6.93 -9.54
CA PHE A 317 -7.79 -6.20 -8.35
C PHE A 317 -9.25 -5.82 -8.46
N ASN A 318 -9.99 -6.02 -7.37
CA ASN A 318 -11.40 -5.68 -7.27
C ASN A 318 -11.73 -4.90 -6.00
N GLU A 319 -12.39 -3.78 -6.17
CA GLU A 319 -12.98 -2.98 -5.12
C GLU A 319 -14.46 -2.74 -5.44
N SER A 320 -15.29 -2.76 -4.40
CA SER A 320 -16.74 -2.55 -4.55
C SER A 320 -17.06 -1.22 -5.22
N GLU A 321 -18.06 -1.21 -6.07
CA GLU A 321 -18.58 0.02 -6.73
C GLU A 321 -19.01 1.09 -5.72
N MET A 322 -19.46 0.68 -4.54
CA MET A 322 -19.86 1.59 -3.47
C MET A 322 -18.71 2.12 -2.62
N LYS A 323 -17.47 1.61 -2.79
CA LYS A 323 -16.33 1.91 -1.92
C LYS A 323 -15.07 2.36 -2.67
N GLY A 324 -15.23 2.82 -3.93
CA GLY A 324 -14.14 3.36 -4.75
C GLY A 324 -14.12 2.85 -6.18
N ASN A 325 -14.72 1.67 -6.44
CA ASN A 325 -14.89 1.07 -7.77
C ASN A 325 -13.59 0.87 -8.58
N ARG A 326 -12.46 0.66 -7.90
CA ARG A 326 -11.21 0.35 -8.58
C ARG A 326 -11.21 -1.11 -9.01
N LYS A 327 -11.20 -1.35 -10.31
CA LYS A 327 -11.14 -2.67 -10.91
C LYS A 327 -10.13 -2.63 -12.05
N TYR A 328 -9.14 -3.50 -12.01
CA TYR A 328 -8.11 -3.53 -13.03
C TYR A 328 -7.44 -4.90 -13.16
N PHE A 329 -7.02 -5.21 -14.37
CA PHE A 329 -6.12 -6.31 -14.65
C PHE A 329 -4.67 -5.83 -14.60
N THR A 330 -3.77 -6.74 -14.23
CA THR A 330 -2.34 -6.48 -14.20
C THR A 330 -1.61 -7.56 -14.96
N PHE A 331 -0.52 -7.16 -15.62
CA PHE A 331 0.37 -8.05 -16.34
C PHE A 331 1.80 -7.71 -15.97
N GLY A 332 2.69 -8.70 -15.95
CA GLY A 332 4.07 -8.45 -15.63
C GLY A 332 5.03 -9.49 -16.15
N LEU A 333 6.27 -9.04 -16.27
CA LEU A 333 7.42 -9.83 -16.65
C LEU A 333 8.49 -9.73 -15.58
N GLY A 334 9.20 -10.82 -15.32
CA GLY A 334 10.33 -10.84 -14.42
C GLY A 334 11.51 -11.57 -15.06
N PHE A 335 12.71 -11.02 -14.87
CA PHE A 335 13.95 -11.61 -15.32
C PHE A 335 14.90 -11.75 -14.13
N LYS A 336 15.50 -12.92 -13.97
CA LYS A 336 16.50 -13.21 -12.94
C LYS A 336 17.81 -13.60 -13.61
N MET A 337 18.90 -12.94 -13.24
CA MET A 337 20.25 -13.21 -13.73
C MET A 337 21.11 -13.70 -12.57
N ASP A 338 21.83 -14.80 -12.80
CA ASP A 338 22.81 -15.39 -11.86
C ASP A 338 22.30 -15.61 -10.44
N LYS A 339 21.00 -15.78 -10.25
CA LYS A 339 20.33 -15.87 -8.94
C LYS A 339 20.58 -14.67 -8.01
N LYS A 340 21.31 -13.65 -8.50
CA LYS A 340 21.71 -12.46 -7.73
C LYS A 340 20.88 -11.23 -8.08
N TYR A 341 20.62 -11.01 -9.35
CA TYR A 341 19.93 -9.82 -9.84
C TYR A 341 18.59 -10.18 -10.41
N GLY A 342 17.64 -9.27 -10.33
CA GLY A 342 16.31 -9.39 -10.93
C GLY A 342 15.83 -8.05 -11.44
N LEU A 343 15.00 -8.10 -12.47
CA LEU A 343 14.31 -6.97 -13.06
C LEU A 343 12.86 -7.37 -13.26
N ASP A 344 11.96 -6.65 -12.64
CA ASP A 344 10.52 -6.88 -12.75
C ASP A 344 9.82 -5.67 -13.38
N PHE A 345 8.84 -5.95 -14.23
CA PHE A 345 7.95 -4.99 -14.86
C PHE A 345 6.50 -5.34 -14.54
N ALA A 346 5.68 -4.33 -14.34
CA ALA A 346 4.23 -4.48 -14.24
C ALA A 346 3.52 -3.38 -15.02
N TYR A 347 2.40 -3.75 -15.61
CA TYR A 347 1.52 -2.85 -16.33
C TYR A 347 0.07 -3.06 -15.88
N LEU A 348 -0.63 -1.96 -15.62
CA LEU A 348 -1.99 -1.95 -15.11
C LEU A 348 -2.97 -1.52 -16.19
N VAL A 349 -4.04 -2.32 -16.38
CA VAL A 349 -5.12 -2.07 -17.33
C VAL A 349 -6.44 -1.95 -16.56
N PRO A 350 -7.00 -0.75 -16.38
CA PRO A 350 -8.28 -0.56 -15.72
C PRO A 350 -9.42 -1.19 -16.48
N SER A 351 -10.43 -1.71 -15.77
CA SER A 351 -11.64 -2.27 -16.38
C SER A 351 -12.63 -1.20 -16.85
N GLY A 352 -12.51 0.05 -16.37
CA GLY A 352 -13.38 1.17 -16.71
C GLY A 352 -12.68 2.24 -17.57
N GLN A 353 -13.47 2.94 -18.40
CA GLN A 353 -12.96 4.07 -19.19
C GLN A 353 -12.67 5.28 -18.29
N GLY A 354 -11.64 6.07 -18.62
CA GLY A 354 -11.30 7.30 -17.92
C GLY A 354 -10.67 7.11 -16.54
N SER A 355 -10.22 5.90 -16.20
CA SER A 355 -9.52 5.66 -14.94
C SER A 355 -8.18 6.41 -14.91
N PRO A 356 -7.90 7.19 -13.87
CA PRO A 356 -6.61 7.86 -13.71
C PRO A 356 -5.43 6.89 -13.52
N LEU A 357 -5.70 5.63 -13.15
CA LEU A 357 -4.69 4.57 -13.02
C LEU A 357 -4.28 3.95 -14.37
N ALA A 358 -4.93 4.34 -15.47
CA ALA A 358 -4.57 3.80 -16.80
C ALA A 358 -3.10 4.08 -17.14
N ASN A 359 -2.47 3.12 -17.83
CA ASN A 359 -1.07 3.20 -18.25
C ASN A 359 -0.04 3.29 -17.10
N THR A 360 -0.39 2.84 -15.90
CA THR A 360 0.58 2.76 -14.81
C THR A 360 1.59 1.64 -15.09
N LEU A 361 2.84 2.02 -15.28
CA LEU A 361 3.99 1.12 -15.42
C LEU A 361 4.76 1.09 -14.10
N ARG A 362 5.22 -0.07 -13.67
CA ARG A 362 6.13 -0.19 -12.52
C ARG A 362 7.38 -0.95 -12.91
N LEU A 363 8.50 -0.52 -12.35
CA LEU A 363 9.83 -1.06 -12.55
C LEU A 363 10.42 -1.40 -11.19
N THR A 364 11.01 -2.60 -11.06
CA THR A 364 11.72 -2.99 -9.83
C THR A 364 13.01 -3.70 -10.18
N LEU A 365 14.12 -3.18 -9.64
CA LEU A 365 15.42 -3.83 -9.63
C LEU A 365 15.60 -4.55 -8.30
N ILE A 366 16.07 -5.79 -8.36
CA ILE A 366 16.30 -6.63 -7.18
C ILE A 366 17.76 -7.09 -7.20
N ALA A 367 18.43 -7.04 -6.05
CA ALA A 367 19.73 -7.64 -5.86
C ALA A 367 19.74 -8.51 -4.60
N GLY A 368 20.46 -9.61 -4.62
CA GLY A 368 20.56 -10.49 -3.45
C GLY A 368 21.89 -11.22 -3.40
N ILE A 369 22.48 -11.28 -2.21
CA ILE A 369 23.74 -11.95 -1.93
C ILE A 369 23.44 -13.24 -1.17
N ASN A 370 23.88 -14.39 -1.70
CA ASN A 370 23.73 -15.67 -1.04
C ASN A 370 24.66 -15.75 0.20
N GLN A 371 24.29 -16.58 1.15
CA GLN A 371 25.23 -16.96 2.20
C GLN A 371 26.38 -17.71 1.51
N SER A 372 27.62 -17.22 1.69
CA SER A 372 28.79 -18.03 1.29
C SER A 372 28.77 -19.30 2.11
N GLU A 373 28.78 -20.45 1.45
CA GLU A 373 29.06 -21.73 2.10
C GLU A 373 30.37 -21.58 2.88
N ARG A 374 30.29 -21.74 4.21
CA ARG A 374 31.47 -21.83 5.09
C ARG A 374 31.64 -23.28 5.48
#